data_ba27004782c9d25aa3e52e08ab6e4814
#
_entry.id   ba27004782c9d25aa3e52e08ab6e4814
#
_cell.length_a   1.000
_cell.length_b   1.000
_cell.length_c   1.000
_cell.angle_alpha   90.00
_cell.angle_beta   90.00
_cell.angle_gamma   90.00
#
_symmetry.space_group_name_H-M   'P 1'
#
loop_
_entity.id
_entity.type
_entity.pdbx_description
1 polymer ?
#
loop_
_entity_poly.entity_id
_entity_poly.type
_entity_poly.pdbx_seq_one_letter_code
_entity_poly.pdbx_strand_id
1 'polypeptide(L)'
;MKLRAPFLIAVGILSVASIAGPVTAAAPESKSQITILYDAFGTDPSMSKDWGFSALVEIAGKRILFDTGNDADVVAANVKAKGVDLRTLISLSCHTGIRTICQA
;
A
#
# COMPACT_ATOMS: atom_id res chain seq x y z
N MET A 1 -81.38 25.82 16.25
CA MET A 1 -80.66 24.91 15.42
C MET A 1 -79.25 25.49 15.27
N LYS A 2 -78.23 24.93 16.00
CA LYS A 2 -76.88 25.48 16.06
C LYS A 2 -75.97 24.65 15.17
N LEU A 3 -75.51 25.23 14.04
CA LEU A 3 -74.45 24.63 13.21
C LEU A 3 -73.13 24.87 13.88
N ARG A 4 -72.40 23.76 14.19
CA ARG A 4 -71.02 23.79 14.61
C ARG A 4 -70.16 23.59 13.37
N ALA A 5 -69.34 24.58 13.08
CA ALA A 5 -68.27 24.42 12.06
C ALA A 5 -67.14 23.61 12.59
N PRO A 6 -66.54 22.70 11.80
CA PRO A 6 -65.30 21.97 12.19
C PRO A 6 -64.10 22.87 11.96
N PHE A 7 -63.25 22.92 12.97
CA PHE A 7 -61.99 23.62 12.99
C PHE A 7 -60.94 22.72 12.26
N LEU A 8 -60.53 23.10 11.07
CA LEU A 8 -59.49 22.44 10.31
C LEU A 8 -58.12 22.87 10.82
N ILE A 9 -57.44 21.98 11.53
CA ILE A 9 -56.04 22.16 11.91
C ILE A 9 -55.17 21.77 10.72
N ALA A 10 -54.56 22.76 10.05
CA ALA A 10 -53.53 22.52 9.02
C ALA A 10 -52.22 22.16 9.72
N VAL A 11 -51.87 20.89 9.65
CA VAL A 11 -50.55 20.42 10.08
C VAL A 11 -49.57 20.72 8.95
N GLY A 12 -48.76 21.76 9.12
CA GLY A 12 -47.66 22.08 8.23
C GLY A 12 -46.52 21.05 8.36
N ILE A 13 -46.30 20.24 7.33
CA ILE A 13 -45.17 19.32 7.24
C ILE A 13 -43.96 20.15 6.86
N LEU A 14 -43.05 20.39 7.83
CA LEU A 14 -41.77 21.02 7.62
C LEU A 14 -40.82 19.99 6.99
N SER A 15 -40.66 20.04 5.66
CA SER A 15 -39.69 19.20 4.93
C SER A 15 -38.28 19.68 5.23
N VAL A 16 -37.55 18.93 6.05
CA VAL A 16 -36.13 19.13 6.25
C VAL A 16 -35.40 18.55 5.05
N ALA A 17 -34.94 19.41 4.14
CA ALA A 17 -34.05 19.00 3.04
C ALA A 17 -32.67 18.67 3.61
N SER A 18 -32.37 17.40 3.72
CA SER A 18 -31.00 16.92 4.04
C SER A 18 -30.08 17.23 2.87
N ILE A 19 -29.23 18.23 3.02
CA ILE A 19 -28.16 18.52 2.09
C ILE A 19 -27.04 17.49 2.36
N ALA A 20 -27.09 16.35 1.68
CA ALA A 20 -25.97 15.43 1.63
C ALA A 20 -24.88 16.04 0.73
N GLY A 21 -23.92 16.73 1.32
CA GLY A 21 -22.73 17.18 0.61
C GLY A 21 -21.94 15.98 0.06
N PRO A 22 -21.21 16.15 -1.07
CA PRO A 22 -20.38 15.08 -1.60
C PRO A 22 -19.30 14.72 -0.57
N VAL A 23 -19.36 13.49 -0.05
CA VAL A 23 -18.28 12.91 0.73
C VAL A 23 -17.16 12.60 -0.27
N THR A 24 -16.20 13.50 -0.38
CA THR A 24 -14.98 13.24 -1.12
C THR A 24 -14.24 12.14 -0.38
N ALA A 25 -14.32 10.91 -0.88
CA ALA A 25 -13.50 9.81 -0.39
C ALA A 25 -12.05 10.21 -0.62
N ALA A 26 -11.30 10.44 0.46
CA ALA A 26 -9.86 10.62 0.38
C ALA A 26 -9.28 9.38 -0.30
N ALA A 27 -8.50 9.58 -1.38
CA ALA A 27 -7.78 8.49 -2.01
C ALA A 27 -6.91 7.81 -0.96
N PRO A 28 -6.80 6.47 -0.94
CA PRO A 28 -5.96 5.77 0.01
C PRO A 28 -4.54 6.33 -0.10
N GLU A 29 -4.03 6.91 0.97
CA GLU A 29 -2.65 7.37 1.02
C GLU A 29 -1.73 6.16 0.76
N SER A 30 -1.08 6.15 -0.39
CA SER A 30 -0.13 5.11 -0.73
C SER A 30 1.07 5.26 0.22
N LYS A 31 1.16 4.37 1.18
CA LYS A 31 2.23 4.36 2.18
C LYS A 31 3.56 4.17 1.47
N SER A 32 4.48 5.12 1.64
CA SER A 32 5.85 4.96 1.17
C SER A 32 6.63 4.09 2.16
N GLN A 33 7.33 3.08 1.65
CA GLN A 33 8.08 2.12 2.47
C GLN A 33 9.35 1.67 1.76
N ILE A 34 10.41 1.44 2.55
CA ILE A 34 11.63 0.77 2.10
C ILE A 34 11.81 -0.47 2.96
N THR A 35 11.92 -1.63 2.30
CA THR A 35 12.16 -2.91 2.95
C THR A 35 13.55 -3.40 2.53
N ILE A 36 14.48 -3.49 3.48
CA ILE A 36 15.81 -4.06 3.24
C ILE A 36 15.67 -5.57 3.10
N LEU A 37 16.19 -6.10 2.00
CA LEU A 37 16.13 -7.53 1.67
C LEU A 37 17.50 -8.19 1.71
N TYR A 38 18.59 -7.42 1.69
CA TYR A 38 19.95 -7.93 1.70
C TYR A 38 20.89 -6.91 2.33
N ASP A 39 21.63 -7.33 3.34
CA ASP A 39 22.55 -6.46 4.05
C ASP A 39 23.47 -7.30 4.96
N ALA A 40 24.69 -6.82 5.18
CA ALA A 40 25.69 -7.47 6.02
C ALA A 40 25.52 -7.17 7.51
N PHE A 41 24.78 -6.11 7.89
CA PHE A 41 24.79 -5.53 9.23
C PHE A 41 23.43 -5.59 9.92
N GLY A 42 22.37 -5.98 9.23
CA GLY A 42 21.01 -6.06 9.76
C GLY A 42 20.91 -6.89 11.03
N THR A 43 19.96 -6.56 11.88
CA THR A 43 19.75 -7.23 13.18
C THR A 43 18.57 -8.20 13.18
N ASP A 44 17.86 -8.31 12.07
CA ASP A 44 16.70 -9.22 11.96
C ASP A 44 17.18 -10.69 11.94
N PRO A 45 16.81 -11.50 12.95
CA PRO A 45 17.26 -12.88 13.05
C PRO A 45 16.65 -13.81 11.99
N SER A 46 15.55 -13.38 11.33
CA SER A 46 14.92 -14.16 10.27
C SER A 46 15.63 -14.06 8.92
N MET A 47 16.58 -13.12 8.80
CA MET A 47 17.27 -12.84 7.55
C MET A 47 18.68 -13.42 7.54
N SER A 48 19.05 -13.97 6.41
CA SER A 48 20.45 -14.32 6.12
C SER A 48 21.25 -13.07 5.82
N LYS A 49 22.47 -12.99 6.35
CA LYS A 49 23.38 -11.85 6.18
C LYS A 49 24.51 -12.25 5.24
N ASP A 50 24.87 -11.33 4.36
CA ASP A 50 26.04 -11.47 3.50
C ASP A 50 26.44 -10.09 2.95
N TRP A 51 27.63 -9.99 2.38
CA TRP A 51 28.13 -8.77 1.75
C TRP A 51 27.34 -8.46 0.48
N GLY A 52 26.61 -7.38 0.52
CA GLY A 52 25.79 -6.89 -0.57
C GLY A 52 24.67 -6.01 -0.05
N PHE A 53 23.82 -5.56 -0.96
CA PHE A 53 22.66 -4.75 -0.62
C PHE A 53 21.50 -5.08 -1.54
N SER A 54 20.30 -5.13 -1.01
CA SER A 54 19.06 -5.13 -1.78
C SER A 54 17.94 -4.48 -0.97
N ALA A 55 17.12 -3.68 -1.62
CA ALA A 55 15.97 -3.04 -1.01
C ALA A 55 14.77 -3.00 -1.95
N LEU A 56 13.59 -3.29 -1.42
CA LEU A 56 12.33 -3.00 -2.08
C LEU A 56 11.87 -1.61 -1.68
N VAL A 57 11.70 -0.74 -2.68
CA VAL A 57 11.17 0.62 -2.51
C VAL A 57 9.73 0.63 -3.01
N GLU A 58 8.80 0.98 -2.13
CA GLU A 58 7.38 1.14 -2.43
C GLU A 58 7.00 2.60 -2.24
N ILE A 59 6.58 3.26 -3.32
CA ILE A 59 6.19 4.67 -3.29
C ILE A 59 5.10 4.96 -4.31
N ALA A 60 4.06 5.65 -3.91
CA ALA A 60 2.94 6.04 -4.76
C ALA A 60 2.35 4.86 -5.56
N GLY A 61 2.25 3.69 -4.93
CA GLY A 61 1.75 2.46 -5.57
C GLY A 61 2.74 1.79 -6.53
N LYS A 62 3.94 2.33 -6.66
CA LYS A 62 5.02 1.75 -7.49
C LYS A 62 5.97 0.92 -6.63
N ARG A 63 6.48 -0.16 -7.19
CA ARG A 63 7.39 -1.09 -6.51
C ARG A 63 8.65 -1.27 -7.33
N ILE A 64 9.78 -0.94 -6.73
CA ILE A 64 11.09 -0.95 -7.37
C ILE A 64 12.01 -1.80 -6.51
N LEU A 65 12.61 -2.85 -7.09
CA LEU A 65 13.70 -3.57 -6.44
C LEU A 65 15.01 -2.88 -6.81
N PHE A 66 15.68 -2.34 -5.80
CA PHE A 66 16.99 -1.73 -5.94
C PHE A 66 18.06 -2.72 -5.53
N ASP A 67 18.92 -3.06 -6.45
CA ASP A 67 19.98 -4.06 -6.34
C ASP A 67 19.47 -5.46 -5.92
N THR A 68 20.30 -6.48 -6.12
CA THR A 68 20.00 -7.87 -5.79
C THR A 68 21.08 -8.54 -4.96
N GLY A 69 22.07 -7.77 -4.48
CA GLY A 69 23.19 -8.30 -3.71
C GLY A 69 24.11 -9.22 -4.55
N ASN A 70 24.93 -9.99 -3.85
CA ASN A 70 25.92 -10.87 -4.46
C ASN A 70 25.41 -12.30 -4.67
N ASP A 71 24.44 -12.73 -3.87
CA ASP A 71 23.98 -14.12 -3.84
C ASP A 71 22.45 -14.19 -4.01
N ALA A 72 22.01 -14.85 -5.06
CA ALA A 72 20.61 -15.01 -5.40
C ALA A 72 19.83 -15.81 -4.34
N ASP A 73 20.46 -16.83 -3.74
CA ASP A 73 19.81 -17.70 -2.77
C ASP A 73 19.55 -16.94 -1.47
N VAL A 74 20.48 -16.06 -1.08
CA VAL A 74 20.32 -15.18 0.09
C VAL A 74 19.16 -14.20 -0.13
N VAL A 75 19.09 -13.54 -1.30
CA VAL A 75 17.96 -12.66 -1.63
C VAL A 75 16.64 -13.43 -1.60
N ALA A 76 16.60 -14.61 -2.23
CA ALA A 76 15.38 -15.42 -2.29
C ALA A 76 14.91 -15.87 -0.90
N ALA A 77 15.85 -16.29 -0.03
CA ALA A 77 15.55 -16.65 1.35
C ALA A 77 14.99 -15.47 2.14
N ASN A 78 15.59 -14.29 2.00
CA ASN A 78 15.19 -13.08 2.71
C ASN A 78 13.86 -12.51 2.21
N VAL A 79 13.60 -12.53 0.91
CA VAL A 79 12.30 -12.20 0.31
C VAL A 79 11.19 -13.08 0.90
N LYS A 80 11.45 -14.39 1.00
CA LYS A 80 10.52 -15.34 1.62
C LYS A 80 10.33 -15.07 3.11
N ALA A 81 11.41 -14.83 3.86
CA ALA A 81 11.36 -14.54 5.29
C ALA A 81 10.56 -13.26 5.59
N LYS A 82 10.68 -12.24 4.74
CA LYS A 82 9.92 -10.98 4.84
C LYS A 82 8.49 -11.07 4.28
N GLY A 83 8.11 -12.18 3.64
CA GLY A 83 6.81 -12.34 3.00
C GLY A 83 6.58 -11.36 1.84
N VAL A 84 7.64 -10.94 1.16
CA VAL A 84 7.58 -9.98 0.06
C VAL A 84 7.24 -10.68 -1.25
N ASP A 85 6.31 -10.13 -2.01
CA ASP A 85 5.98 -10.59 -3.36
C ASP A 85 6.69 -9.69 -4.39
N LEU A 86 7.58 -10.26 -5.19
CA LEU A 86 8.32 -9.54 -6.24
C LEU A 86 7.65 -9.59 -7.63
N ARG A 87 6.52 -10.27 -7.79
CA ARG A 87 5.86 -10.41 -9.11
C ARG A 87 5.28 -9.11 -9.67
N THR A 88 5.07 -8.13 -8.83
CA THR A 88 4.46 -6.85 -9.20
C THR A 88 5.46 -5.69 -9.27
N LEU A 89 6.72 -5.99 -9.54
CA LEU A 89 7.74 -4.97 -9.73
C LEU A 89 7.50 -4.19 -11.04
N ILE A 90 7.72 -2.88 -10.99
CA ILE A 90 7.71 -2.03 -12.19
C ILE A 90 9.12 -1.75 -12.70
N SER A 91 10.12 -1.93 -11.86
CA SER A 91 11.53 -1.75 -12.20
C SER A 91 12.44 -2.61 -11.34
N LEU A 92 13.51 -3.06 -11.93
CA LEU A 92 14.62 -3.73 -11.27
C LEU A 92 15.90 -2.99 -11.64
N SER A 93 16.62 -2.46 -10.64
CA SER A 93 17.92 -1.84 -10.81
C SER A 93 18.98 -2.77 -10.26
N CYS A 94 19.85 -3.28 -11.14
CA CYS A 94 20.97 -4.14 -10.75
C CYS A 94 22.27 -3.37 -10.87
N HIS A 95 23.06 -3.34 -9.82
CA HIS A 95 24.33 -2.60 -9.78
C HIS A 95 25.55 -3.48 -10.01
N THR A 96 25.49 -4.78 -9.81
CA THR A 96 26.65 -5.66 -9.93
C THR A 96 26.33 -6.96 -10.66
N GLY A 97 27.05 -7.24 -11.72
CA GLY A 97 27.49 -8.49 -12.34
C GLY A 97 26.64 -9.76 -12.37
N ILE A 98 25.57 -9.89 -11.63
CA ILE A 98 24.73 -11.08 -11.61
C ILE A 98 23.62 -10.93 -12.66
N ARG A 99 23.97 -11.24 -13.91
CA ARG A 99 23.02 -11.17 -15.04
C ARG A 99 21.81 -12.07 -14.90
N THR A 100 21.88 -13.11 -14.08
CA THR A 100 20.85 -14.14 -14.00
C THR A 100 19.57 -13.69 -13.28
N ILE A 101 19.67 -12.79 -12.31
CA ILE A 101 18.49 -12.30 -11.54
C ILE A 101 17.79 -11.14 -12.26
N CYS A 102 18.53 -10.39 -13.07
CA CYS A 102 17.99 -9.23 -13.78
C CYS A 102 17.27 -9.57 -15.10
N GLN A 103 17.16 -10.85 -15.47
CA GLN A 103 16.51 -11.31 -16.72
C GLN A 103 15.17 -12.04 -16.48
N ALA A 104 14.60 -11.92 -15.30
CA ALA A 104 13.28 -12.50 -14.99
C ALA A 104 12.13 -11.57 -15.40
#